data_95c178c243e23853f92a8a62dd798fbe
#
_entry.id   95c178c243e23853f92a8a62dd798fbe
#
_cell.length_a   1.000
_cell.length_b   1.000
_cell.length_c   1.000
_cell.angle_alpha   90.00
_cell.angle_beta   90.00
_cell.angle_gamma   90.00
#
_symmetry.space_group_name_H-M   'P 1'
#
loop_
_entity.id
_entity.type
_entity.pdbx_description
1 polymer ?
#
loop_
_entity_poly.entity_id
_entity_poly.type
_entity_poly.pdbx_seq_one_letter_code
_entity_poly.pdbx_strand_id
1 'polypeptide(L)'
;MAVLALVDGRRGLLAAAQMALTGLTALLLYRLLKRWTRRPRPFRACPGVIAHVPPLDEFSFPSGHTLQAVSFTVVALAWYPLLAPLLLTFTALVGASRVILGLHYPSDVIAATVIGSALGALSLWLLPLHVLVA
;
A
#
# COMPACT_ATOMS: atom_id res chain seq x y z
N MET A 1 -13.49 -3.79 -3.57
CA MET A 1 -14.35 -3.00 -2.68
C MET A 1 -15.83 -3.25 -2.94
N ALA A 2 -16.37 -2.90 -4.12
CA ALA A 2 -17.79 -3.13 -4.44
C ALA A 2 -18.22 -4.61 -4.29
N VAL A 3 -17.40 -5.56 -4.72
CA VAL A 3 -17.68 -6.99 -4.59
C VAL A 3 -17.84 -7.40 -3.12
N LEU A 4 -17.01 -6.94 -2.21
CA LEU A 4 -17.11 -7.25 -0.78
C LEU A 4 -18.43 -6.76 -0.19
N ALA A 5 -18.83 -5.54 -0.53
CA ALA A 5 -20.11 -4.98 -0.07
C ALA A 5 -21.33 -5.77 -0.59
N LEU A 6 -21.24 -6.30 -1.81
CA LEU A 6 -22.32 -7.10 -2.42
C LEU A 6 -22.39 -8.53 -1.88
N VAL A 7 -21.25 -9.14 -1.57
CA VAL A 7 -21.19 -10.57 -1.17
C VAL A 7 -21.39 -10.75 0.33
N ASP A 8 -20.88 -9.84 1.17
CA ASP A 8 -20.83 -9.99 2.64
C ASP A 8 -21.69 -8.92 3.39
N GLY A 9 -22.59 -8.27 2.68
CA GLY A 9 -23.57 -7.34 3.24
C GLY A 9 -22.93 -6.24 4.09
N ARG A 10 -23.44 -6.05 5.32
CA ARG A 10 -22.96 -5.01 6.24
C ARG A 10 -21.47 -5.14 6.57
N ARG A 11 -20.98 -6.38 6.78
CA ARG A 11 -19.57 -6.65 7.09
C ARG A 11 -18.67 -6.22 5.93
N GLY A 12 -19.03 -6.63 4.71
CA GLY A 12 -18.29 -6.25 3.51
C GLY A 12 -18.29 -4.74 3.24
N LEU A 13 -19.40 -4.04 3.55
CA LEU A 13 -19.50 -2.60 3.43
C LEU A 13 -18.56 -1.88 4.40
N LEU A 14 -18.51 -2.30 5.66
CA LEU A 14 -17.62 -1.72 6.67
C LEU A 14 -16.15 -1.98 6.35
N ALA A 15 -15.82 -3.20 5.91
CA ALA A 15 -14.48 -3.52 5.43
C ALA A 15 -14.06 -2.63 4.27
N ALA A 16 -14.93 -2.45 3.27
CA ALA A 16 -14.67 -1.60 2.12
C ALA A 16 -14.50 -0.12 2.52
N ALA A 17 -15.33 0.37 3.43
CA ALA A 17 -15.23 1.75 3.95
C ALA A 17 -13.92 1.98 4.71
N GLN A 18 -13.52 1.05 5.59
CA GLN A 18 -12.26 1.13 6.32
C GLN A 18 -11.06 1.08 5.39
N MET A 19 -11.06 0.17 4.40
CA MET A 19 -10.02 0.11 3.37
C MET A 19 -9.95 1.39 2.54
N ALA A 20 -11.10 1.97 2.14
CA ALA A 20 -11.14 3.22 1.39
C ALA A 20 -10.55 4.39 2.19
N LEU A 21 -10.91 4.51 3.47
CA LEU A 21 -10.37 5.53 4.36
C LEU A 21 -8.86 5.37 4.56
N THR A 22 -8.41 4.16 4.83
CA THR A 22 -6.98 3.84 4.97
C THR A 22 -6.22 4.15 3.69
N GLY A 23 -6.78 3.79 2.53
CA GLY A 23 -6.19 4.05 1.23
C GLY A 23 -6.11 5.54 0.90
N LEU A 24 -7.13 6.33 1.23
CA LEU A 24 -7.11 7.77 1.06
C LEU A 24 -6.03 8.42 1.95
N THR A 25 -5.94 8.00 3.22
CA THR A 25 -4.90 8.47 4.14
C THR A 25 -3.51 8.11 3.63
N ALA A 26 -3.32 6.89 3.15
CA ALA A 26 -2.07 6.44 2.52
C ALA A 26 -1.71 7.29 1.30
N LEU A 27 -2.69 7.60 0.44
CA LEU A 27 -2.52 8.45 -0.74
C LEU A 27 -2.05 9.87 -0.37
N LEU A 28 -2.67 10.48 0.62
CA LEU A 28 -2.29 11.82 1.09
C LEU A 28 -0.91 11.82 1.72
N LEU A 29 -0.63 10.82 2.57
CA LEU A 29 0.65 10.69 3.26
C LEU A 29 1.82 10.52 2.29
N TYR A 30 1.72 9.59 1.31
CA TYR A 30 2.83 9.38 0.39
C TYR A 30 3.06 10.59 -0.54
N ARG A 31 1.99 11.30 -0.93
CA ARG A 31 2.13 12.55 -1.72
C ARG A 31 2.86 13.62 -0.93
N LEU A 32 2.55 13.77 0.36
CA LEU A 32 3.22 14.71 1.25
C LEU A 32 4.71 14.35 1.41
N LEU A 33 5.00 13.08 1.72
CA LEU A 33 6.37 12.59 1.88
C LEU A 33 7.19 12.76 0.60
N LYS A 34 6.63 12.49 -0.58
CA LYS A 34 7.29 12.71 -1.86
C LYS A 34 7.68 14.17 -2.09
N ARG A 35 6.76 15.10 -1.80
CA ARG A 35 7.02 16.53 -1.93
C ARG A 35 8.09 17.02 -0.96
N TRP A 36 8.18 16.40 0.21
CA TRP A 36 9.15 16.77 1.24
C TRP A 36 10.53 16.21 0.95
N THR A 37 10.63 14.92 0.60
CA THR A 37 11.91 14.25 0.38
C THR A 37 12.54 14.55 -0.98
N ARG A 38 11.73 14.75 -2.02
CA ARG A 38 12.14 15.02 -3.42
C ARG A 38 13.23 14.08 -3.94
N ARG A 39 13.26 12.84 -3.45
CA ARG A 39 14.29 11.88 -3.81
C ARG A 39 14.21 11.51 -5.30
N PRO A 40 15.30 11.64 -6.08
CA PRO A 40 15.30 11.24 -7.48
C PRO A 40 15.13 9.73 -7.62
N ARG A 41 14.57 9.28 -8.74
CA ARG A 41 14.40 7.86 -9.03
C ARG A 41 15.71 7.19 -9.46
N PRO A 42 15.87 5.85 -9.26
CA PRO A 42 17.09 5.13 -9.61
C PRO A 42 17.55 5.39 -11.06
N PHE A 43 16.65 5.31 -12.03
CA PHE A 43 16.97 5.51 -13.45
C PHE A 43 17.42 6.94 -13.80
N ARG A 44 17.18 7.93 -12.93
CA ARG A 44 17.67 9.31 -13.10
C ARG A 44 19.02 9.55 -12.40
N ALA A 45 19.32 8.80 -11.34
CA ALA A 45 20.45 9.05 -10.47
C ALA A 45 21.57 8.03 -10.60
N CYS A 46 21.27 6.81 -11.11
CA CYS A 46 22.24 5.72 -11.19
C CYS A 46 22.50 5.35 -12.67
N PRO A 47 23.75 5.51 -13.16
CA PRO A 47 24.12 5.04 -14.49
C PRO A 47 23.83 3.55 -14.66
N GLY A 48 23.27 3.15 -15.81
CA GLY A 48 22.97 1.76 -16.12
C GLY A 48 21.61 1.24 -15.59
N VAL A 49 20.89 2.00 -14.76
CA VAL A 49 19.51 1.66 -14.36
C VAL A 49 18.53 2.20 -15.39
N ILE A 50 17.72 1.32 -15.97
CA ILE A 50 16.72 1.67 -16.99
C ILE A 50 15.33 1.53 -16.38
N ALA A 51 14.47 2.54 -16.61
CA ALA A 51 13.05 2.42 -16.28
C ALA A 51 12.35 1.62 -17.39
N HIS A 52 11.85 0.42 -17.06
CA HIS A 52 11.15 -0.45 -18.01
C HIS A 52 9.71 -0.01 -18.29
N VAL A 53 9.16 0.89 -17.47
CA VAL A 53 7.83 1.48 -17.65
C VAL A 53 7.87 2.95 -17.23
N PRO A 54 7.01 3.83 -17.80
CA PRO A 54 6.94 5.22 -17.40
C PRO A 54 6.48 5.35 -15.94
N PRO A 55 7.15 6.19 -15.14
CA PRO A 55 6.73 6.45 -13.76
C PRO A 55 5.46 7.30 -13.72
N LEU A 56 4.59 7.06 -12.73
CA LEU A 56 3.37 7.85 -12.52
C LEU A 56 3.63 9.24 -11.92
N ASP A 57 4.78 9.43 -11.29
CA ASP A 57 5.19 10.68 -10.64
C ASP A 57 6.71 10.84 -10.65
N GLU A 58 7.20 12.01 -10.25
CA GLU A 58 8.60 12.39 -10.40
C GLU A 58 9.52 11.78 -9.34
N PHE A 59 9.08 11.66 -8.08
CA PHE A 59 9.93 11.29 -6.95
C PHE A 59 9.83 9.81 -6.58
N SER A 60 10.92 9.26 -6.00
CA SER A 60 10.98 7.83 -5.67
C SER A 60 10.44 7.51 -4.27
N PHE A 61 10.72 8.31 -3.25
CA PHE A 61 10.43 7.99 -1.85
C PHE A 61 9.12 8.60 -1.34
N PRO A 62 8.32 7.81 -0.64
CA PRO A 62 8.32 6.35 -0.56
C PRO A 62 7.63 5.72 -1.78
N SER A 63 7.68 4.37 -1.91
CA SER A 63 6.95 3.64 -2.94
C SER A 63 5.44 3.68 -2.69
N GLY A 64 4.70 4.49 -3.46
CA GLY A 64 3.25 4.62 -3.28
C GLY A 64 2.47 3.33 -3.53
N HIS A 65 2.88 2.52 -4.53
CA HIS A 65 2.25 1.23 -4.79
C HIS A 65 2.44 0.24 -3.64
N THR A 66 3.66 0.16 -3.11
CA THR A 66 3.97 -0.72 -1.98
C THR A 66 3.22 -0.27 -0.72
N LEU A 67 3.21 1.04 -0.43
CA LEU A 67 2.52 1.61 0.73
C LEU A 67 1.03 1.28 0.68
N GLN A 68 0.39 1.49 -0.48
CA GLN A 68 -1.02 1.16 -0.70
C GLN A 68 -1.29 -0.35 -0.54
N ALA A 69 -0.48 -1.20 -1.21
CA ALA A 69 -0.66 -2.64 -1.16
C ALA A 69 -0.53 -3.18 0.27
N VAL A 70 0.49 -2.73 1.02
CA VAL A 70 0.72 -3.15 2.41
C VAL A 70 -0.41 -2.69 3.32
N SER A 71 -0.79 -1.42 3.28
CA SER A 71 -1.85 -0.90 4.16
C SER A 71 -3.20 -1.57 3.89
N PHE A 72 -3.53 -1.85 2.63
CA PHE A 72 -4.73 -2.62 2.28
C PHE A 72 -4.64 -4.07 2.76
N THR A 73 -3.49 -4.71 2.62
CA THR A 73 -3.29 -6.09 3.08
C THR A 73 -3.49 -6.20 4.59
N VAL A 74 -2.89 -5.30 5.38
CA VAL A 74 -3.06 -5.29 6.84
C VAL A 74 -4.52 -5.18 7.24
N VAL A 75 -5.26 -4.24 6.66
CA VAL A 75 -6.69 -4.06 6.96
C VAL A 75 -7.49 -5.27 6.47
N ALA A 76 -7.26 -5.71 5.23
CA ALA A 76 -8.01 -6.83 4.64
C ALA A 76 -7.83 -8.14 5.42
N LEU A 77 -6.63 -8.41 5.96
CA LEU A 77 -6.37 -9.62 6.76
C LEU A 77 -7.07 -9.62 8.12
N ALA A 78 -7.33 -8.46 8.71
CA ALA A 78 -8.14 -8.37 9.93
C ALA A 78 -9.61 -8.73 9.68
N TRP A 79 -10.13 -8.46 8.46
CA TRP A 79 -11.48 -8.80 8.06
C TRP A 79 -11.62 -10.21 7.48
N TYR A 80 -10.62 -10.63 6.70
CA TYR A 80 -10.63 -11.86 5.89
C TYR A 80 -9.27 -12.57 5.98
N PRO A 81 -8.95 -13.21 7.15
CA PRO A 81 -7.63 -13.82 7.36
C PRO A 81 -7.34 -14.98 6.39
N LEU A 82 -8.36 -15.65 5.88
CA LEU A 82 -8.19 -16.73 4.89
C LEU A 82 -7.57 -16.26 3.57
N LEU A 83 -7.60 -14.97 3.28
CA LEU A 83 -6.96 -14.39 2.09
C LEU A 83 -5.44 -14.16 2.26
N ALA A 84 -4.86 -14.53 3.41
CA ALA A 84 -3.45 -14.27 3.73
C ALA A 84 -2.48 -14.76 2.63
N PRO A 85 -2.53 -16.01 2.15
CA PRO A 85 -1.59 -16.49 1.14
C PRO A 85 -1.63 -15.63 -0.13
N LEU A 86 -2.84 -15.29 -0.58
CA LEU A 86 -3.04 -14.49 -1.79
C LEU A 86 -2.56 -13.05 -1.61
N LEU A 87 -2.99 -12.38 -0.54
CA LEU A 87 -2.71 -10.96 -0.31
C LEU A 87 -1.24 -10.71 0.01
N LEU A 88 -0.61 -11.58 0.81
CA LEU A 88 0.82 -11.45 1.13
C LEU A 88 1.68 -11.69 -0.11
N THR A 89 1.37 -12.71 -0.91
CA THR A 89 2.08 -12.97 -2.17
C THR A 89 1.92 -11.78 -3.13
N PHE A 90 0.70 -11.30 -3.34
CA PHE A 90 0.45 -10.16 -4.20
C PHE A 90 1.22 -8.91 -3.75
N THR A 91 1.19 -8.61 -2.45
CA THR A 91 1.90 -7.46 -1.87
C THR A 91 3.41 -7.56 -2.04
N ALA A 92 3.98 -8.75 -1.82
CA ALA A 92 5.41 -9.01 -2.04
C ALA A 92 5.78 -8.80 -3.52
N LEU A 93 4.98 -9.32 -4.46
CA LEU A 93 5.19 -9.14 -5.90
C LEU A 93 5.07 -7.66 -6.31
N VAL A 94 4.13 -6.91 -5.76
CA VAL A 94 4.04 -5.47 -5.98
C VAL A 94 5.31 -4.77 -5.53
N GLY A 95 5.80 -5.03 -4.32
CA GLY A 95 7.05 -4.44 -3.82
C GLY A 95 8.26 -4.80 -4.69
N ALA A 96 8.45 -6.08 -4.99
CA ALA A 96 9.54 -6.56 -5.84
C ALA A 96 9.51 -5.94 -7.25
N SER A 97 8.33 -5.86 -7.86
CA SER A 97 8.18 -5.28 -9.20
C SER A 97 8.66 -3.82 -9.27
N ARG A 98 8.49 -3.02 -8.19
CA ARG A 98 8.94 -1.62 -8.17
C ARG A 98 10.46 -1.48 -8.26
N VAL A 99 11.19 -2.42 -7.67
CA VAL A 99 12.66 -2.46 -7.72
C VAL A 99 13.13 -3.02 -9.07
N ILE A 100 12.58 -4.15 -9.51
CA ILE A 100 12.94 -4.82 -10.78
C ILE A 100 12.72 -3.88 -11.97
N LEU A 101 11.64 -3.11 -11.97
CA LEU A 101 11.33 -2.13 -13.02
C LEU A 101 12.20 -0.86 -12.98
N GLY A 102 13.15 -0.74 -12.04
CA GLY A 102 14.04 0.42 -11.92
C GLY A 102 13.37 1.70 -11.42
N LEU A 103 12.16 1.61 -10.89
CA LEU A 103 11.35 2.78 -10.49
C LEU A 103 11.62 3.24 -9.07
N HIS A 104 12.01 2.33 -8.17
CA HIS A 104 12.22 2.58 -6.74
C HIS A 104 13.48 1.88 -6.24
N TYR A 105 14.13 2.50 -5.25
CA TYR A 105 15.18 1.83 -4.50
C TYR A 105 14.58 0.79 -3.54
N PRO A 106 15.34 -0.26 -3.16
CA PRO A 106 14.90 -1.19 -2.11
C PRO A 106 14.50 -0.47 -0.82
N SER A 107 15.21 0.59 -0.44
CA SER A 107 14.90 1.42 0.73
C SER A 107 13.55 2.15 0.64
N ASP A 108 13.08 2.53 -0.57
CA ASP A 108 11.76 3.14 -0.78
C ASP A 108 10.65 2.12 -0.52
N VAL A 109 10.89 0.86 -0.89
CA VAL A 109 9.98 -0.28 -0.69
C VAL A 109 9.94 -0.66 0.80
N ILE A 110 11.09 -0.76 1.46
CA ILE A 110 11.17 -1.08 2.89
C ILE A 110 10.46 0.00 3.71
N ALA A 111 10.76 1.28 3.48
CA ALA A 111 10.10 2.39 4.16
C ALA A 111 8.58 2.38 3.93
N ALA A 112 8.15 2.14 2.69
CA ALA A 112 6.74 2.03 2.34
C ALA A 112 6.04 0.86 3.04
N THR A 113 6.75 -0.27 3.23
CA THR A 113 6.25 -1.43 3.98
C THR A 113 6.05 -1.09 5.45
N VAL A 114 7.03 -0.44 6.08
CA VAL A 114 6.91 -0.02 7.49
C VAL A 114 5.78 0.99 7.68
N ILE A 115 5.74 2.03 6.85
CA ILE A 115 4.71 3.08 6.93
C ILE A 115 3.31 2.50 6.65
N GLY A 116 3.18 1.66 5.63
CA GLY A 116 1.91 1.02 5.26
C GLY A 116 1.39 0.08 6.34
N SER A 117 2.29 -0.70 6.98
CA SER A 117 1.94 -1.57 8.11
C SER A 117 1.48 -0.76 9.32
N ALA A 118 2.21 0.31 9.66
CA ALA A 118 1.83 1.20 10.77
C ALA A 118 0.48 1.88 10.51
N LEU A 119 0.25 2.35 9.28
CA LEU A 119 -1.01 2.99 8.90
C LEU A 119 -2.21 2.01 8.95
N GLY A 120 -2.04 0.79 8.44
CA GLY A 120 -3.05 -0.26 8.53
C GLY A 120 -3.36 -0.63 9.97
N ALA A 121 -2.32 -0.85 10.80
CA ALA A 121 -2.47 -1.14 12.22
C ALA A 121 -3.16 0.01 12.98
N LEU A 122 -2.77 1.25 12.71
CA LEU A 122 -3.39 2.44 13.30
C LEU A 122 -4.88 2.55 12.93
N SER A 123 -5.22 2.27 11.66
CA SER A 123 -6.62 2.24 11.20
C SER A 123 -7.45 1.20 11.96
N LEU A 124 -6.90 0.00 12.19
CA LEU A 124 -7.57 -1.05 12.95
C LEU A 124 -7.71 -0.72 14.43
N TRP A 125 -6.72 -0.04 15.00
CA TRP A 125 -6.74 0.39 16.40
C TRP A 125 -7.75 1.51 16.64
N LEU A 126 -7.79 2.53 15.78
CA LEU A 126 -8.72 3.66 15.90
C LEU A 126 -10.16 3.27 15.54
N LEU A 127 -10.34 2.35 14.61
CA LEU A 127 -11.64 1.91 14.11
C LEU A 127 -11.70 0.37 14.16
N PRO A 128 -11.92 -0.24 15.33
CA PRO A 128 -11.94 -1.71 15.48
C PRO A 128 -13.25 -2.32 14.95
N LEU A 129 -13.71 -1.90 13.78
CA LEU A 129 -14.98 -2.30 13.19
C LEU A 129 -15.08 -3.81 12.93
N HIS A 130 -13.94 -4.45 12.61
CA HIS A 130 -13.84 -5.90 12.38
C HIS A 130 -14.17 -6.73 13.64
N VAL A 131 -13.92 -6.18 14.84
CA VAL A 131 -14.27 -6.81 16.12
C VAL A 131 -15.74 -6.65 16.44
N LEU A 132 -16.36 -5.54 16.04
CA LEU A 132 -17.76 -5.24 16.35
C LEU A 132 -18.77 -6.03 15.51
N VAL A 133 -18.33 -6.69 14.43
CA VAL A 133 -19.17 -7.44 13.48
C VAL A 133 -18.68 -8.88 13.28
N ALA A 134 -17.76 -9.36 14.13
CA ALA A 134 -17.23 -10.70 14.10
C ALA A 134 -18.24 -11.74 14.66
#